data_1a01e707c2b00d22a98794b2ff2622e7
#
_entry.id   1a01e707c2b00d22a98794b2ff2622e7
#
_cell.length_a   1.000
_cell.length_b   1.000
_cell.length_c   1.000
_cell.angle_alpha   90.00
_cell.angle_beta   90.00
_cell.angle_gamma   90.00
#
_symmetry.space_group_name_H-M   'P 1'
#
loop_
_entity.id
_entity.type
_entity.pdbx_description
1 polymer ?
#
loop_
_entity_poly.entity_id
_entity_poly.type
_entity_poly.pdbx_seq_one_letter_code
_entity_poly.pdbx_strand_id
1 'polypeptide(L)'
;REESTDREGNINREGTVETVFGGYFLMCERKWVYHILIVVAGFFGAYTYLLRGNIFCNAQTGNVVLMGLALGEGNWGEAVYYLIPIFSYLAGAFVSELFPNTVKRHLPIRWDTLLIAIEMAAVIVLGFLPESAPVQISQVTINFIASMQYNTFRQAEGIPMATTFATNHIRQIGVGL
;
A
#
# COMPACT_ATOMS: atom_id res chain seq x y z
N ARG A 1 43.53 -12.92 21.62
CA ARG A 1 43.83 -11.53 21.11
C ARG A 1 43.57 -11.40 19.60
N GLU A 2 43.33 -12.50 18.88
CA GLU A 2 42.99 -12.51 17.44
C GLU A 2 41.47 -12.45 17.16
N GLU A 3 40.66 -12.83 18.13
CA GLU A 3 39.19 -12.87 17.97
C GLU A 3 38.49 -11.50 18.03
N SER A 4 39.16 -10.46 18.59
CA SER A 4 38.59 -9.11 18.64
C SER A 4 38.75 -8.30 17.35
N THR A 5 39.75 -8.62 16.52
CA THR A 5 40.05 -7.87 15.28
C THR A 5 39.12 -8.23 14.15
N ASP A 6 38.65 -9.49 14.11
CA ASP A 6 37.69 -9.93 13.07
C ASP A 6 36.27 -9.40 13.29
N ARG A 7 35.89 -9.16 14.55
CA ARG A 7 34.58 -8.56 14.86
C ARG A 7 34.52 -7.06 14.51
N GLU A 8 35.61 -6.32 14.76
CA GLU A 8 35.68 -4.90 14.38
C GLU A 8 35.71 -4.67 12.87
N GLY A 9 36.37 -5.57 12.12
CA GLY A 9 36.40 -5.52 10.66
C GLY A 9 35.02 -5.81 10.02
N ASN A 10 34.22 -6.64 10.65
CA ASN A 10 32.87 -6.97 10.18
C ASN A 10 31.86 -5.87 10.50
N ILE A 11 31.97 -5.23 11.68
CA ILE A 11 31.14 -4.07 12.06
C ILE A 11 31.36 -2.89 11.10
N ASN A 12 32.61 -2.64 10.71
CA ASN A 12 32.91 -1.55 9.76
C ASN A 12 32.42 -1.85 8.33
N ARG A 13 32.38 -3.12 7.89
CA ARG A 13 31.84 -3.50 6.59
C ARG A 13 30.31 -3.41 6.57
N GLU A 14 29.63 -3.85 7.60
CA GLU A 14 28.19 -3.73 7.73
C GLU A 14 27.76 -2.25 7.87
N GLY A 15 28.46 -1.46 8.67
CA GLY A 15 28.21 -0.03 8.80
C GLY A 15 28.43 0.76 7.50
N THR A 16 29.43 0.38 6.69
CA THR A 16 29.68 1.05 5.40
C THR A 16 28.67 0.61 4.34
N VAL A 17 28.21 -0.65 4.40
CA VAL A 17 27.14 -1.15 3.53
C VAL A 17 25.80 -0.51 3.90
N GLU A 18 25.48 -0.36 5.18
CA GLU A 18 24.28 0.35 5.63
C GLU A 18 24.29 1.82 5.24
N THR A 19 25.42 2.53 5.31
CA THR A 19 25.48 3.93 4.91
C THR A 19 25.38 4.14 3.40
N VAL A 20 25.88 3.24 2.59
CA VAL A 20 25.76 3.32 1.13
C VAL A 20 24.35 2.91 0.65
N PHE A 21 23.74 1.90 1.26
CA PHE A 21 22.33 1.54 0.99
C PHE A 21 21.35 2.45 1.73
N GLY A 22 21.68 2.96 2.91
CA GLY A 22 20.85 3.85 3.71
C GLY A 22 20.53 5.17 3.01
N GLY A 23 21.47 5.72 2.24
CA GLY A 23 21.24 6.93 1.46
C GLY A 23 20.16 6.78 0.38
N TYR A 24 19.98 5.60 -0.19
CA TYR A 24 18.94 5.30 -1.18
C TYR A 24 17.61 4.90 -0.54
N PHE A 25 17.62 4.25 0.62
CA PHE A 25 16.40 3.92 1.36
C PHE A 25 15.70 5.16 1.92
N LEU A 26 16.46 6.17 2.33
CA LEU A 26 15.96 7.40 2.97
C LEU A 26 15.03 8.25 2.08
N MET A 27 15.07 8.13 0.75
CA MET A 27 14.19 8.94 -0.10
C MET A 27 12.73 8.45 -0.07
N CYS A 28 12.50 7.14 -0.06
CA CYS A 28 11.15 6.55 -0.03
C CYS A 28 10.58 6.42 1.38
N GLU A 29 11.45 6.41 2.39
CA GLU A 29 11.07 6.37 3.81
C GLU A 29 10.94 7.75 4.45
N ARG A 30 11.07 8.84 3.68
CA ARG A 30 10.92 10.19 4.23
C ARG A 30 9.47 10.46 4.63
N LYS A 31 9.29 11.10 5.78
CA LYS A 31 7.97 11.46 6.33
C LYS A 31 7.09 12.21 5.33
N TRP A 32 7.64 13.12 4.54
CA TRP A 32 6.86 13.88 3.55
C TRP A 32 6.26 13.00 2.45
N VAL A 33 6.97 11.95 2.01
CA VAL A 33 6.43 10.96 1.05
C VAL A 33 5.23 10.25 1.66
N TYR A 34 5.36 9.82 2.93
CA TYR A 34 4.25 9.21 3.66
C TYR A 34 3.04 10.13 3.82
N HIS A 35 3.25 11.41 4.11
CA HIS A 35 2.14 12.37 4.21
C HIS A 35 1.40 12.47 2.87
N ILE A 36 2.11 12.54 1.75
CA ILE A 36 1.47 12.54 0.42
C ILE A 36 0.71 11.25 0.19
N LEU A 37 1.30 10.09 0.46
CA LEU A 37 0.66 8.79 0.28
C LEU A 37 -0.60 8.63 1.14
N ILE A 38 -0.59 9.12 2.38
CA ILE A 38 -1.78 9.13 3.26
C ILE A 38 -2.89 9.98 2.66
N VAL A 39 -2.58 11.18 2.15
CA VAL A 39 -3.57 12.05 1.51
C VAL A 39 -4.16 11.39 0.27
N VAL A 40 -3.30 10.79 -0.58
CA VAL A 40 -3.73 10.05 -1.78
C VAL A 40 -4.60 8.86 -1.41
N ALA A 41 -4.21 8.08 -0.40
CA ALA A 41 -4.99 6.94 0.09
C ALA A 41 -6.36 7.38 0.63
N GLY A 42 -6.42 8.51 1.35
CA GLY A 42 -7.68 9.11 1.80
C GLY A 42 -8.57 9.52 0.64
N PHE A 43 -8.00 10.13 -0.39
CA PHE A 43 -8.70 10.48 -1.62
C PHE A 43 -9.26 9.25 -2.33
N PHE A 44 -8.48 8.19 -2.50
CA PHE A 44 -8.95 6.94 -3.10
C PHE A 44 -10.09 6.30 -2.30
N GLY A 45 -10.00 6.31 -0.96
CA GLY A 45 -11.06 5.82 -0.09
C GLY A 45 -12.36 6.59 -0.30
N ALA A 46 -12.30 7.92 -0.33
CA ALA A 46 -13.46 8.78 -0.58
C ALA A 46 -14.03 8.57 -1.99
N TYR A 47 -13.17 8.52 -3.01
CA TYR A 47 -13.56 8.30 -4.40
C TYR A 47 -14.28 6.97 -4.61
N THR A 48 -13.73 5.88 -4.08
CA THR A 48 -14.35 4.55 -4.25
C THR A 48 -15.66 4.44 -3.49
N TYR A 49 -15.74 5.02 -2.30
CA TYR A 49 -16.96 4.97 -1.49
C TYR A 49 -18.07 5.85 -2.06
N LEU A 50 -17.77 7.12 -2.41
CA LEU A 50 -18.79 8.08 -2.84
C LEU A 50 -19.21 7.91 -4.31
N LEU A 51 -18.27 7.55 -5.19
CA LEU A 51 -18.48 7.61 -6.64
C LEU A 51 -18.41 6.25 -7.33
N ARG A 52 -17.95 5.21 -6.65
CA ARG A 52 -17.68 3.91 -7.28
C ARG A 52 -18.26 2.73 -6.49
N GLY A 53 -19.53 2.84 -6.07
CA GLY A 53 -20.32 1.72 -5.57
C GLY A 53 -20.14 1.39 -4.11
N ASN A 54 -19.89 2.40 -3.25
CA ASN A 54 -19.89 2.30 -1.78
C ASN A 54 -18.94 1.27 -1.19
N ILE A 55 -17.77 1.06 -1.82
CA ILE A 55 -16.74 0.16 -1.30
C ILE A 55 -15.54 0.94 -0.77
N PHE A 56 -14.83 0.36 0.17
CA PHE A 56 -13.55 0.90 0.67
C PHE A 56 -12.38 0.27 -0.07
N CYS A 57 -11.53 1.08 -0.71
CA CYS A 57 -10.34 0.55 -1.40
C CYS A 57 -9.22 0.12 -0.43
N ASN A 58 -9.15 0.73 0.73
CA ASN A 58 -8.05 0.54 1.68
C ASN A 58 -8.52 0.00 3.06
N ALA A 59 -9.81 0.00 3.35
CA ALA A 59 -10.37 -0.47 4.62
C ALA A 59 -11.19 -1.76 4.41
N GLN A 60 -10.51 -2.89 4.20
CA GLN A 60 -11.18 -4.16 3.92
C GLN A 60 -12.09 -4.63 5.06
N THR A 61 -11.78 -4.27 6.30
CA THR A 61 -12.69 -4.51 7.43
C THR A 61 -14.05 -3.86 7.22
N GLY A 62 -14.08 -2.65 6.62
CA GLY A 62 -15.34 -1.98 6.25
C GLY A 62 -16.12 -2.79 5.21
N ASN A 63 -15.46 -3.31 4.19
CA ASN A 63 -16.10 -4.16 3.17
C ASN A 63 -16.65 -5.46 3.78
N VAL A 64 -15.94 -6.06 4.74
CA VAL A 64 -16.42 -7.25 5.46
C VAL A 64 -17.66 -6.93 6.30
N VAL A 65 -17.71 -5.76 6.95
CA VAL A 65 -18.90 -5.31 7.71
C VAL A 65 -20.09 -5.12 6.77
N LEU A 66 -19.89 -4.44 5.62
CA LEU A 66 -20.94 -4.24 4.63
C LEU A 66 -21.45 -5.59 4.06
N MET A 67 -20.53 -6.52 3.80
CA MET A 67 -20.88 -7.88 3.42
C MET A 67 -21.73 -8.57 4.48
N GLY A 68 -21.37 -8.45 5.77
CA GLY A 68 -22.13 -9.01 6.88
C GLY A 68 -23.54 -8.41 7.00
N LEU A 69 -23.68 -7.11 6.79
CA LEU A 69 -24.99 -6.45 6.76
C LEU A 69 -25.86 -6.99 5.62
N ALA A 70 -25.33 -7.06 4.39
CA ALA A 70 -26.04 -7.62 3.25
C ALA A 70 -26.48 -9.07 3.47
N LEU A 71 -25.63 -9.89 4.11
CA LEU A 71 -25.98 -11.27 4.50
C LEU A 71 -27.13 -11.29 5.53
N GLY A 72 -27.09 -10.40 6.53
CA GLY A 72 -28.15 -10.28 7.54
C GLY A 72 -29.50 -9.88 6.96
N GLU A 73 -29.50 -9.11 5.87
CA GLU A 73 -30.69 -8.71 5.11
C GLU A 73 -31.13 -9.75 4.08
N GLY A 74 -30.38 -10.85 3.92
CA GLY A 74 -30.67 -11.88 2.91
C GLY A 74 -30.30 -11.48 1.49
N ASN A 75 -29.56 -10.38 1.31
CA ASN A 75 -29.14 -9.87 0.00
C ASN A 75 -27.82 -10.52 -0.44
N TRP A 76 -27.90 -11.76 -0.92
CA TRP A 76 -26.75 -12.56 -1.37
C TRP A 76 -25.97 -11.93 -2.52
N GLY A 77 -26.67 -11.24 -3.43
CA GLY A 77 -26.04 -10.57 -4.57
C GLY A 77 -25.10 -9.46 -4.13
N GLU A 78 -25.53 -8.64 -3.20
CA GLU A 78 -24.74 -7.57 -2.64
C GLU A 78 -23.60 -8.11 -1.74
N ALA A 79 -23.87 -9.16 -0.97
CA ALA A 79 -22.82 -9.80 -0.17
C ALA A 79 -21.67 -10.32 -1.04
N VAL A 80 -21.96 -10.97 -2.17
CA VAL A 80 -20.96 -11.44 -3.14
C VAL A 80 -20.22 -10.27 -3.80
N TYR A 81 -20.91 -9.15 -4.02
CA TYR A 81 -20.29 -7.94 -4.59
C TYR A 81 -19.13 -7.43 -3.73
N TYR A 82 -19.24 -7.47 -2.40
CA TYR A 82 -18.15 -7.05 -1.49
C TYR A 82 -16.93 -8.00 -1.50
N LEU A 83 -17.00 -9.16 -2.10
CA LEU A 83 -15.84 -10.02 -2.32
C LEU A 83 -14.90 -9.46 -3.39
N ILE A 84 -15.41 -8.69 -4.35
CA ILE A 84 -14.60 -8.08 -5.43
C ILE A 84 -13.45 -7.24 -4.88
N PRO A 85 -13.68 -6.22 -4.03
CA PRO A 85 -12.60 -5.44 -3.46
C PRO A 85 -11.65 -6.26 -2.58
N ILE A 86 -12.18 -7.24 -1.82
CA ILE A 86 -11.38 -8.09 -0.93
C ILE A 86 -10.38 -8.92 -1.75
N PHE A 87 -10.85 -9.62 -2.80
CA PHE A 87 -9.96 -10.43 -3.64
C PHE A 87 -9.00 -9.57 -4.46
N SER A 88 -9.44 -8.41 -4.94
CA SER A 88 -8.57 -7.47 -5.64
C SER A 88 -7.43 -6.97 -4.74
N TYR A 89 -7.76 -6.63 -3.49
CA TYR A 89 -6.78 -6.23 -2.48
C TYR A 89 -5.79 -7.36 -2.17
N LEU A 90 -6.28 -8.58 -1.98
CA LEU A 90 -5.45 -9.76 -1.75
C LEU A 90 -4.49 -10.02 -2.92
N ALA A 91 -4.98 -9.91 -4.16
CA ALA A 91 -4.14 -10.07 -5.35
C ALA A 91 -3.04 -9.01 -5.42
N GLY A 92 -3.33 -7.74 -5.10
CA GLY A 92 -2.33 -6.67 -5.05
C GLY A 92 -1.27 -6.90 -3.98
N ALA A 93 -1.66 -7.36 -2.79
CA ALA A 93 -0.71 -7.72 -1.74
C ALA A 93 0.21 -8.87 -2.17
N PHE A 94 -0.34 -9.89 -2.80
CA PHE A 94 0.43 -11.02 -3.32
C PHE A 94 1.44 -10.60 -4.40
N VAL A 95 0.99 -9.78 -5.36
CA VAL A 95 1.86 -9.26 -6.43
C VAL A 95 2.99 -8.41 -5.86
N SER A 96 2.70 -7.53 -4.91
CA SER A 96 3.70 -6.66 -4.30
C SER A 96 4.77 -7.41 -3.48
N GLU A 97 4.51 -8.63 -3.05
CA GLU A 97 5.50 -9.48 -2.38
C GLU A 97 6.39 -10.23 -3.37
N LEU A 98 5.84 -10.67 -4.51
CA LEU A 98 6.58 -11.43 -5.51
C LEU A 98 7.47 -10.56 -6.42
N PHE A 99 6.98 -9.41 -6.85
CA PHE A 99 7.62 -8.61 -7.88
C PHE A 99 8.90 -7.88 -7.48
N PRO A 100 9.14 -7.43 -6.23
CA PRO A 100 10.36 -6.71 -5.87
C PRO A 100 11.63 -7.47 -6.23
N ASN A 101 11.67 -8.78 -6.03
CA ASN A 101 12.82 -9.61 -6.35
C ASN A 101 13.04 -9.76 -7.86
N THR A 102 11.95 -9.83 -8.63
CA THR A 102 11.98 -9.93 -10.08
C THR A 102 12.44 -8.60 -10.71
N VAL A 103 11.91 -7.48 -10.22
CA VAL A 103 12.28 -6.14 -10.69
C VAL A 103 13.75 -5.84 -10.43
N LYS A 104 14.26 -6.11 -9.22
CA LYS A 104 15.67 -5.94 -8.87
C LYS A 104 16.60 -6.72 -9.79
N ARG A 105 16.17 -7.87 -10.29
CA ARG A 105 16.96 -8.74 -11.15
C ARG A 105 17.04 -8.27 -12.61
N HIS A 106 15.98 -7.62 -13.11
CA HIS A 106 15.82 -7.36 -14.54
C HIS A 106 15.82 -5.87 -14.92
N LEU A 107 15.54 -4.97 -13.96
CA LEU A 107 15.43 -3.55 -14.23
C LEU A 107 16.35 -2.74 -13.30
N PRO A 108 17.00 -1.69 -13.81
CA PRO A 108 17.83 -0.78 -13.00
C PRO A 108 16.97 0.22 -12.19
N ILE A 109 15.66 -0.01 -12.09
CA ILE A 109 14.69 0.86 -11.42
C ILE A 109 14.31 0.23 -10.09
N ARG A 110 14.12 1.05 -9.07
CA ARG A 110 13.62 0.60 -7.75
C ARG A 110 12.14 0.26 -7.83
N TRP A 111 11.75 -0.78 -7.08
CA TRP A 111 10.37 -1.23 -7.03
C TRP A 111 9.39 -0.14 -6.57
N ASP A 112 9.73 0.60 -5.53
CA ASP A 112 8.92 1.70 -5.00
C ASP A 112 8.65 2.80 -6.02
N THR A 113 9.66 3.19 -6.79
CA THR A 113 9.53 4.18 -7.88
C THR A 113 8.66 3.64 -9.02
N LEU A 114 8.86 2.37 -9.38
CA LEU A 114 8.04 1.71 -10.41
C LEU A 114 6.58 1.63 -9.98
N LEU A 115 6.33 1.29 -8.71
CA LEU A 115 4.98 1.21 -8.16
C LEU A 115 4.25 2.56 -8.24
N ILE A 116 4.90 3.65 -7.80
CA ILE A 116 4.30 4.99 -7.90
C ILE A 116 4.01 5.35 -9.36
N ALA A 117 4.89 5.01 -10.30
CA ALA A 117 4.65 5.24 -11.72
C ALA A 117 3.43 4.44 -12.23
N ILE A 118 3.28 3.20 -11.80
CA ILE A 118 2.10 2.36 -12.11
C ILE A 118 0.83 2.96 -11.52
N GLU A 119 0.86 3.41 -10.25
CA GLU A 119 -0.27 4.08 -9.60
C GLU A 119 -0.68 5.35 -10.35
N MET A 120 0.27 6.20 -10.71
CA MET A 120 0.02 7.41 -11.48
C MET A 120 -0.61 7.09 -12.84
N ALA A 121 -0.07 6.11 -13.57
CA ALA A 121 -0.61 5.69 -14.85
C ALA A 121 -2.03 5.15 -14.71
N ALA A 122 -2.29 4.30 -13.70
CA ALA A 122 -3.61 3.76 -13.43
C ALA A 122 -4.63 4.87 -13.12
N VAL A 123 -4.27 5.84 -12.29
CA VAL A 123 -5.15 6.97 -11.92
C VAL A 123 -5.45 7.84 -13.13
N ILE A 124 -4.45 8.11 -13.99
CA ILE A 124 -4.65 8.87 -15.23
C ILE A 124 -5.64 8.13 -16.14
N VAL A 125 -5.46 6.82 -16.34
CA VAL A 125 -6.38 6.00 -17.14
C VAL A 125 -7.79 6.01 -16.55
N LEU A 126 -7.93 5.85 -15.24
CA LEU A 126 -9.22 5.90 -14.55
C LEU A 126 -9.90 7.28 -14.66
N GLY A 127 -9.11 8.37 -14.72
CA GLY A 127 -9.63 9.72 -14.90
C GLY A 127 -10.27 9.95 -16.27
N PHE A 128 -9.89 9.19 -17.28
CA PHE A 128 -10.51 9.22 -18.61
C PHE A 128 -11.69 8.25 -18.77
N LEU A 129 -11.97 7.42 -17.75
CA LEU A 129 -13.11 6.52 -17.82
C LEU A 129 -14.43 7.31 -17.78
N PRO A 130 -15.34 7.06 -18.77
CA PRO A 130 -16.66 7.69 -18.75
C PRO A 130 -17.48 7.19 -17.54
N GLU A 131 -18.43 8.01 -17.09
CA GLU A 131 -19.33 7.65 -15.98
C GLU A 131 -20.17 6.39 -16.26
N SER A 132 -20.42 6.10 -17.54
CA SER A 132 -21.11 4.89 -17.98
C SER A 132 -20.29 3.61 -17.87
N ALA A 133 -18.99 3.70 -17.59
CA ALA A 133 -18.14 2.52 -17.44
C ALA A 133 -18.50 1.73 -16.18
N PRO A 134 -18.39 0.39 -16.21
CA PRO A 134 -18.64 -0.42 -15.03
C PRO A 134 -17.79 0.01 -13.83
N VAL A 135 -18.45 0.26 -12.69
CA VAL A 135 -17.78 0.72 -11.48
C VAL A 135 -16.71 -0.25 -10.98
N GLN A 136 -16.87 -1.53 -11.28
CA GLN A 136 -15.95 -2.61 -10.93
C GLN A 136 -14.53 -2.38 -11.48
N ILE A 137 -14.39 -1.74 -12.65
CA ILE A 137 -13.06 -1.43 -13.23
C ILE A 137 -12.28 -0.53 -12.27
N SER A 138 -12.89 0.55 -11.82
CA SER A 138 -12.25 1.45 -10.85
C SER A 138 -12.03 0.77 -9.48
N GLN A 139 -13.01 -0.01 -9.02
CA GLN A 139 -12.92 -0.73 -7.75
C GLN A 139 -11.74 -1.70 -7.74
N VAL A 140 -11.66 -2.59 -8.73
CA VAL A 140 -10.60 -3.59 -8.84
C VAL A 140 -9.24 -2.90 -8.95
N THR A 141 -9.11 -1.92 -9.84
CA THR A 141 -7.84 -1.23 -10.07
C THR A 141 -7.37 -0.51 -8.81
N ILE A 142 -8.22 0.29 -8.15
CA ILE A 142 -7.82 1.07 -6.98
C ILE A 142 -7.55 0.18 -5.77
N ASN A 143 -8.36 -0.87 -5.53
CA ASN A 143 -8.08 -1.82 -4.45
C ASN A 143 -6.74 -2.54 -4.66
N PHE A 144 -6.45 -2.93 -5.90
CA PHE A 144 -5.21 -3.60 -6.25
C PHE A 144 -3.99 -2.70 -6.00
N ILE A 145 -3.98 -1.46 -6.52
CA ILE A 145 -2.86 -0.53 -6.33
C ILE A 145 -2.73 -0.06 -4.87
N ALA A 146 -3.84 0.21 -4.17
CA ALA A 146 -3.82 0.60 -2.77
C ALA A 146 -3.21 -0.50 -1.87
N SER A 147 -3.49 -1.75 -2.19
CA SER A 147 -2.87 -2.90 -1.52
C SER A 147 -1.36 -2.98 -1.77
N MET A 148 -0.93 -2.78 -3.02
CA MET A 148 0.49 -2.75 -3.38
C MET A 148 1.21 -1.61 -2.66
N GLN A 149 0.62 -0.40 -2.62
CA GLN A 149 1.14 0.75 -1.90
C GLN A 149 1.30 0.44 -0.40
N TYR A 150 0.26 -0.08 0.24
CA TYR A 150 0.30 -0.44 1.66
C TYR A 150 1.40 -1.46 1.97
N ASN A 151 1.54 -2.48 1.13
CA ASN A 151 2.51 -3.54 1.34
C ASN A 151 3.95 -3.11 1.04
N THR A 152 4.14 -2.12 0.18
CA THR A 152 5.48 -1.59 -0.18
C THR A 152 5.97 -0.53 0.81
N PHE A 153 5.10 0.39 1.22
CA PHE A 153 5.45 1.51 2.12
C PHE A 153 5.03 1.20 3.55
N ARG A 154 5.86 0.44 4.28
CA ARG A 154 5.56 -0.08 5.63
C ARG A 154 6.17 0.74 6.77
N GLN A 155 7.12 1.63 6.49
CA GLN A 155 7.83 2.40 7.49
C GLN A 155 8.27 3.78 6.97
N ALA A 156 8.36 4.75 7.86
CA ALA A 156 8.96 6.05 7.59
C ALA A 156 10.05 6.34 8.63
N GLU A 157 11.28 6.57 8.16
CA GLU A 157 12.43 6.87 9.03
C GLU A 157 12.61 5.84 10.16
N GLY A 158 12.43 4.55 9.85
CA GLY A 158 12.53 3.45 10.81
C GLY A 158 11.33 3.28 11.75
N ILE A 159 10.29 4.10 11.62
CA ILE A 159 9.05 3.99 12.39
C ILE A 159 8.02 3.23 11.56
N PRO A 160 7.48 2.09 12.03
CA PRO A 160 6.41 1.39 11.34
C PRO A 160 5.19 2.29 11.17
N MET A 161 4.78 2.53 9.93
CA MET A 161 3.64 3.37 9.57
C MET A 161 2.75 2.66 8.56
N ALA A 162 1.48 3.06 8.55
CA ALA A 162 0.51 2.56 7.58
C ALA A 162 0.01 3.73 6.73
N THR A 163 0.18 3.65 5.41
CA THR A 163 -0.27 4.71 4.50
C THR A 163 -1.79 4.76 4.34
N THR A 164 -2.50 3.69 4.69
CA THR A 164 -3.92 3.52 4.38
C THR A 164 -4.85 3.45 5.60
N PHE A 165 -4.31 3.38 6.83
CA PHE A 165 -5.13 3.18 8.04
C PHE A 165 -4.98 4.33 9.04
N ALA A 166 -5.99 5.21 9.09
CA ALA A 166 -6.08 6.26 10.10
C ALA A 166 -6.07 5.70 11.54
N THR A 167 -6.66 4.53 11.76
CA THR A 167 -6.70 3.86 13.07
C THR A 167 -5.30 3.63 13.65
N ASN A 168 -4.31 3.27 12.82
CA ASN A 168 -2.94 3.09 13.29
C ASN A 168 -2.32 4.41 13.78
N HIS A 169 -2.60 5.51 13.09
CA HIS A 169 -2.10 6.84 13.49
C HIS A 169 -2.76 7.33 14.78
N ILE A 170 -4.08 7.14 14.92
CA ILE A 170 -4.81 7.46 16.15
C ILE A 170 -4.25 6.67 17.33
N ARG A 171 -3.99 5.36 17.15
CA ARG A 171 -3.34 4.53 18.17
C ARG A 171 -1.96 5.05 18.53
N GLN A 172 -1.13 5.43 17.56
CA GLN A 172 0.22 5.95 17.81
C GLN A 172 0.19 7.26 18.57
N ILE A 173 -0.75 8.16 18.29
CA ILE A 173 -0.95 9.39 19.05
C ILE A 173 -1.30 9.06 20.50
N GLY A 174 -2.22 8.13 20.74
CA GLY A 174 -2.62 7.73 22.08
C GLY A 174 -1.52 7.04 22.91
N VAL A 175 -0.57 6.38 22.25
CA VAL A 175 0.57 5.72 22.92
C VAL A 175 1.73 6.70 23.13
N GLY A 176 1.84 7.75 22.32
CA GLY A 176 2.90 8.77 22.41
C GLY A 176 2.57 9.92 23.39
N LEU A 177 1.37 9.92 23.97
CA LEU A 177 0.96 10.81 25.06
C LEU A 177 1.20 10.15 26.42
#